data_6aa1eb22483517a81d5ecd380ed96c85
#
_entry.id   6aa1eb22483517a81d5ecd380ed96c85
#
_cell.length_a   1.000
_cell.length_b   1.000
_cell.length_c   1.000
_cell.angle_alpha   90.00
_cell.angle_beta   90.00
_cell.angle_gamma   90.00
#
_symmetry.space_group_name_H-M   'P 1'
#
loop_
_entity.id
_entity.type
_entity.pdbx_description
1 polymer ?
#
loop_
_entity_poly.entity_id
_entity_poly.type
_entity_poly.pdbx_seq_one_letter_code
_entity_poly.pdbx_strand_id
1 'polypeptide(L)'
;MVKSWQKDDKWLPADKGSFDRTAGQLIEALSACGGDIGSVLGDYDPQAGAWIRFNPLDGKGVRNDNVTDFRYALVESDSMEIDKQHALIRELELPVACLVHSGKKSLHAIVKVDAADYGEYRKRVDYLYDICRKNGLEIDQQNRNPSRLSRMPGVLRGENKQFLIDTNIGKESWAEWKEWIESVNDDLPDPESLEDVWDSLPELAPCLIEGVLRQGHKMLIAGPSKAGKSFLQIEMCIAIAEGRKWLSWQCSQGRVMYVNLELDRASCLHRFRDVYQAMGIRPEHLDNIDIWNLRGKSRPMDKLAPMLIRRASKKNYIAIIIDPIYKVITGDENSADQMSNFCNQFDKVCTELGVAVIYCHHHSKGSQGSKKSMDRASGSGVFARDPDAMLDMIELELSEEALKQEENKAVCEACKQYLDSHFKWEDDLSQDDLCSSYQMLNYCENKLDVWQWANLQKMVEAARIRARSVTAWRIEGTLREFPKFPAVNAWFNYPVHTIDQVGILSDIQPETEKPPWKKGAEKNKKSAADRKTERRKALEEAVENGSFGDAPR
;
A
#
# COMPACT_ATOMS: atom_id res chain seq x y z
N MET A 1 30.21 7.48 -48.46
CA MET A 1 28.91 7.83 -49.04
C MET A 1 28.29 6.56 -49.67
N VAL A 2 26.99 6.48 -49.82
CA VAL A 2 26.29 5.25 -50.23
C VAL A 2 25.52 5.51 -51.51
N LYS A 3 25.65 4.63 -52.52
CA LYS A 3 24.80 4.69 -53.72
C LYS A 3 23.34 4.48 -53.36
N SER A 4 22.44 5.06 -54.13
CA SER A 4 20.97 4.91 -53.95
C SER A 4 20.36 4.08 -55.05
N TRP A 5 19.22 3.47 -54.73
CA TRP A 5 18.38 2.76 -55.69
C TRP A 5 16.90 3.02 -55.36
N GLN A 6 16.02 2.88 -56.35
CA GLN A 6 14.62 3.17 -56.21
C GLN A 6 13.80 1.91 -56.02
N LYS A 7 12.89 1.91 -55.07
CA LYS A 7 11.90 0.85 -54.86
C LYS A 7 10.59 1.50 -54.44
N ASP A 8 9.48 1.17 -55.12
CA ASP A 8 8.14 1.65 -54.80
C ASP A 8 8.08 3.16 -54.54
N ASP A 9 8.61 3.95 -55.46
CA ASP A 9 8.74 5.42 -55.41
C ASP A 9 9.59 5.97 -54.24
N LYS A 10 10.29 5.09 -53.51
CA LYS A 10 11.20 5.47 -52.44
C LYS A 10 12.66 5.25 -52.84
N TRP A 11 13.48 6.26 -52.57
CA TRP A 11 14.92 6.15 -52.69
C TRP A 11 15.52 5.53 -51.45
N LEU A 12 16.25 4.44 -51.60
CA LEU A 12 16.90 3.68 -50.53
C LEU A 12 18.41 3.69 -50.72
N PRO A 13 19.20 3.72 -49.60
CA PRO A 13 20.63 3.54 -49.68
C PRO A 13 20.99 2.10 -50.08
N ALA A 14 21.99 1.91 -50.92
CA ALA A 14 22.53 0.61 -51.25
C ALA A 14 23.38 0.05 -50.10
N ASP A 15 23.52 -1.27 -50.03
CA ASP A 15 24.29 -1.95 -48.98
C ASP A 15 25.79 -1.69 -49.04
N LYS A 16 26.32 -1.39 -50.25
CA LYS A 16 27.75 -1.13 -50.45
C LYS A 16 28.01 0.35 -50.61
N GLY A 17 28.86 0.88 -49.77
CA GLY A 17 29.42 2.23 -49.90
C GLY A 17 30.37 2.32 -51.10
N SER A 18 30.48 3.49 -51.69
CA SER A 18 31.29 3.70 -52.90
C SER A 18 32.68 4.25 -52.61
N PHE A 19 33.01 4.62 -51.37
CA PHE A 19 34.29 5.27 -51.07
C PHE A 19 34.76 4.96 -49.64
N ASP A 20 35.95 4.37 -49.59
CA ASP A 20 36.72 4.24 -48.35
C ASP A 20 37.70 5.42 -48.28
N ARG A 21 37.38 6.42 -47.44
CA ARG A 21 38.23 7.55 -47.16
C ARG A 21 38.40 7.75 -45.67
N THR A 22 39.58 8.15 -45.24
CA THR A 22 39.77 8.61 -43.86
C THR A 22 39.09 9.97 -43.68
N ALA A 23 38.76 10.31 -42.42
CA ALA A 23 38.18 11.63 -42.11
C ALA A 23 39.08 12.78 -42.60
N GLY A 24 40.41 12.68 -42.46
CA GLY A 24 41.35 13.65 -42.93
C GLY A 24 41.30 13.87 -44.47
N GLN A 25 41.29 12.77 -45.25
CA GLN A 25 41.15 12.85 -46.70
C GLN A 25 39.81 13.47 -47.13
N LEU A 26 38.73 13.18 -46.41
CA LEU A 26 37.43 13.77 -46.71
C LEU A 26 37.37 15.25 -46.37
N ILE A 27 37.95 15.67 -45.24
CA ILE A 27 38.04 17.08 -44.83
C ILE A 27 38.85 17.87 -45.86
N GLU A 28 40.02 17.38 -46.24
CA GLU A 28 40.88 18.01 -47.23
C GLU A 28 40.16 18.18 -48.57
N ALA A 29 39.54 17.13 -49.09
CA ALA A 29 38.83 17.15 -50.35
C ALA A 29 37.60 18.08 -50.32
N LEU A 30 36.83 18.09 -49.23
CA LEU A 30 35.68 19.00 -49.07
C LEU A 30 36.10 20.46 -48.91
N SER A 31 37.25 20.71 -48.29
CA SER A 31 37.80 22.06 -48.16
C SER A 31 38.30 22.62 -49.50
N ALA A 32 38.74 21.76 -50.41
CA ALA A 32 39.28 22.10 -51.70
C ALA A 32 38.25 22.14 -52.85
N CYS A 33 37.04 21.64 -52.67
CA CYS A 33 36.06 21.41 -53.74
C CYS A 33 35.38 22.67 -54.28
N GLY A 34 35.57 23.85 -53.68
CA GLY A 34 34.96 25.07 -54.14
C GLY A 34 33.42 25.08 -54.21
N GLY A 35 32.79 24.22 -53.44
CA GLY A 35 31.33 24.02 -53.43
C GLY A 35 30.82 22.89 -54.31
N ASP A 36 31.67 22.28 -55.12
CA ASP A 36 31.33 21.06 -55.89
C ASP A 36 31.46 19.79 -55.00
N ILE A 37 30.51 19.62 -54.13
CA ILE A 37 30.45 18.48 -53.22
C ILE A 37 30.35 17.16 -54.00
N GLY A 38 29.73 17.15 -55.16
CA GLY A 38 29.61 15.98 -56.01
C GLY A 38 30.97 15.42 -56.46
N SER A 39 31.93 16.27 -56.79
CA SER A 39 33.30 15.87 -57.16
C SER A 39 34.03 15.15 -56.01
N VAL A 40 33.70 15.49 -54.75
CA VAL A 40 34.29 14.88 -53.56
C VAL A 40 33.58 13.61 -53.14
N LEU A 41 32.27 13.63 -53.12
CA LEU A 41 31.44 12.53 -52.61
C LEU A 41 31.13 11.46 -53.67
N GLY A 42 31.46 11.69 -54.95
CA GLY A 42 31.08 10.92 -56.09
C GLY A 42 29.63 11.17 -56.52
N ASP A 43 29.26 10.59 -57.63
CA ASP A 43 27.92 10.79 -58.21
C ASP A 43 26.83 10.33 -57.24
N TYR A 44 26.00 11.25 -56.80
CA TYR A 44 24.79 10.99 -56.08
C TYR A 44 23.57 11.40 -56.92
N ASP A 45 22.47 10.69 -56.75
CA ASP A 45 21.23 11.06 -57.43
C ASP A 45 20.59 12.26 -56.68
N PRO A 46 20.39 13.42 -57.36
CA PRO A 46 19.78 14.58 -56.74
C PRO A 46 18.37 14.37 -56.23
N GLN A 47 17.64 13.40 -56.78
CA GLN A 47 16.29 13.04 -56.25
C GLN A 47 16.37 12.22 -54.97
N ALA A 48 17.42 11.45 -54.82
CA ALA A 48 17.64 10.62 -53.65
C ALA A 48 18.28 11.35 -52.47
N GLY A 49 19.14 12.34 -52.78
CA GLY A 49 20.07 12.94 -51.84
C GLY A 49 21.24 12.03 -51.48
N ALA A 50 22.02 12.40 -50.51
CA ALA A 50 23.16 11.63 -50.06
C ALA A 50 23.07 11.20 -48.60
N TRP A 51 23.74 10.10 -48.30
CA TRP A 51 23.86 9.56 -46.93
C TRP A 51 25.32 9.40 -46.53
N ILE A 52 25.58 9.49 -45.25
CA ILE A 52 26.88 9.25 -44.64
C ILE A 52 26.75 8.38 -43.41
N ARG A 53 27.73 7.52 -43.15
CA ARG A 53 27.90 6.88 -41.85
C ARG A 53 28.68 7.78 -40.93
N PHE A 54 28.22 7.92 -39.74
CA PHE A 54 28.79 8.83 -38.73
C PHE A 54 29.72 8.11 -37.73
N ASN A 55 29.71 6.77 -37.67
CA ASN A 55 30.70 5.98 -36.95
C ASN A 55 31.71 5.37 -37.95
N PRO A 56 33.01 5.28 -37.59
CA PRO A 56 34.04 4.70 -38.46
C PRO A 56 33.86 3.20 -38.65
N LEU A 57 34.28 2.73 -39.83
CA LEU A 57 34.24 1.33 -40.24
C LEU A 57 35.66 0.79 -40.52
N ASP A 58 35.82 -0.54 -40.45
CA ASP A 58 37.08 -1.25 -40.71
C ASP A 58 37.47 -1.34 -42.20
N GLY A 59 36.66 -0.79 -43.10
CA GLY A 59 36.86 -0.88 -44.56
C GLY A 59 36.51 -2.24 -45.18
N LYS A 60 36.15 -3.27 -44.39
CA LYS A 60 35.85 -4.61 -44.87
C LYS A 60 34.35 -4.85 -45.14
N GLY A 61 33.51 -4.00 -44.56
CA GLY A 61 32.07 -4.09 -44.70
C GLY A 61 31.35 -2.87 -44.13
N VAL A 62 30.01 -2.99 -44.09
CA VAL A 62 29.12 -1.87 -43.69
C VAL A 62 28.11 -2.26 -42.62
N ARG A 63 28.29 -3.41 -42.00
CA ARG A 63 27.42 -3.94 -40.94
C ARG A 63 27.88 -3.47 -39.58
N ASN A 64 27.09 -3.78 -38.53
CA ASN A 64 27.45 -3.42 -37.16
C ASN A 64 28.81 -3.98 -36.72
N ASP A 65 29.16 -5.17 -37.16
CA ASP A 65 30.42 -5.84 -36.84
C ASP A 65 31.65 -5.16 -37.51
N ASN A 66 31.41 -4.28 -38.46
CA ASN A 66 32.48 -3.50 -39.12
C ASN A 66 32.70 -2.13 -38.50
N VAL A 67 31.89 -1.76 -37.52
CA VAL A 67 32.07 -0.49 -36.77
C VAL A 67 33.23 -0.66 -35.81
N THR A 68 34.23 0.22 -35.93
CA THR A 68 35.46 0.19 -35.14
C THR A 68 35.41 1.08 -33.91
N ASP A 69 34.51 2.06 -33.90
CA ASP A 69 34.42 3.06 -32.86
C ASP A 69 32.98 3.50 -32.65
N PHE A 70 32.51 3.44 -31.43
CA PHE A 70 31.08 3.60 -31.07
C PHE A 70 30.82 5.00 -30.50
N ARG A 71 31.12 6.05 -31.26
CA ARG A 71 31.06 7.45 -30.79
C ARG A 71 29.66 8.03 -30.78
N TYR A 72 28.83 7.71 -31.77
CA TYR A 72 27.61 8.46 -32.05
C TYR A 72 26.39 7.54 -32.22
N ALA A 73 25.24 8.07 -31.83
CA ALA A 73 23.93 7.48 -32.09
C ALA A 73 23.05 8.46 -32.88
N LEU A 74 22.09 7.94 -33.64
CA LEU A 74 21.13 8.75 -34.38
C LEU A 74 19.82 8.88 -33.58
N VAL A 75 19.42 10.12 -33.30
CA VAL A 75 18.07 10.45 -32.82
C VAL A 75 17.33 11.13 -33.97
N GLU A 76 16.22 10.55 -34.38
CA GLU A 76 15.39 10.97 -35.50
C GLU A 76 13.92 10.64 -35.23
N SER A 77 13.02 11.52 -35.66
CA SER A 77 11.56 11.28 -35.64
C SER A 77 10.98 11.54 -37.02
N ASP A 78 10.19 10.57 -37.50
CA ASP A 78 9.44 10.71 -38.77
C ASP A 78 7.98 11.12 -38.57
N SER A 79 7.50 11.12 -37.30
CA SER A 79 6.09 11.34 -36.92
C SER A 79 5.82 12.74 -36.37
N MET A 80 6.85 13.47 -35.89
CA MET A 80 6.72 14.76 -35.25
C MET A 80 7.07 15.94 -36.18
N GLU A 81 6.46 17.08 -35.94
CA GLU A 81 6.83 18.35 -36.62
C GLU A 81 8.26 18.78 -36.29
N ILE A 82 8.94 19.37 -37.27
CA ILE A 82 10.37 19.73 -37.18
C ILE A 82 10.66 20.70 -36.03
N ASP A 83 9.83 21.74 -35.86
CA ASP A 83 10.02 22.72 -34.80
C ASP A 83 9.91 22.10 -33.42
N LYS A 84 8.99 21.15 -33.24
CA LYS A 84 8.84 20.40 -31.99
C LYS A 84 10.01 19.45 -31.75
N GLN A 85 10.51 18.76 -32.80
CA GLN A 85 11.73 17.95 -32.69
C GLN A 85 12.91 18.81 -32.22
N HIS A 86 13.10 19.98 -32.85
CA HIS A 86 14.17 20.91 -32.53
C HIS A 86 14.07 21.43 -31.08
N ALA A 87 12.87 21.82 -30.64
CA ALA A 87 12.64 22.32 -29.30
C ALA A 87 12.98 21.23 -28.24
N LEU A 88 12.49 19.99 -28.39
CA LEU A 88 12.76 18.91 -27.47
C LEU A 88 14.22 18.47 -27.43
N ILE A 89 14.92 18.47 -28.60
CA ILE A 89 16.37 18.16 -28.66
C ILE A 89 17.15 19.16 -27.82
N ARG A 90 16.79 20.45 -27.87
CA ARG A 90 17.43 21.50 -27.07
C ARG A 90 17.02 21.45 -25.60
N GLU A 91 15.74 21.26 -25.29
CA GLU A 91 15.22 21.17 -23.92
C GLU A 91 15.86 19.99 -23.15
N LEU A 92 16.07 18.87 -23.84
CA LEU A 92 16.75 17.72 -23.28
C LEU A 92 18.28 17.86 -23.23
N GLU A 93 18.85 18.98 -23.63
CA GLU A 93 20.30 19.24 -23.62
C GLU A 93 21.12 18.08 -24.21
N LEU A 94 20.56 17.39 -25.23
CA LEU A 94 21.23 16.24 -25.84
C LEU A 94 22.63 16.62 -26.33
N PRO A 95 23.66 15.79 -26.07
CA PRO A 95 25.03 16.09 -26.47
C PRO A 95 25.21 15.87 -27.98
N VAL A 96 24.60 16.74 -28.79
CA VAL A 96 24.54 16.61 -30.23
C VAL A 96 25.81 17.12 -30.87
N ALA A 97 26.52 16.26 -31.60
CA ALA A 97 27.70 16.67 -32.38
C ALA A 97 27.30 17.49 -33.61
N CYS A 98 26.26 17.09 -34.32
CA CYS A 98 25.68 17.86 -35.42
C CYS A 98 24.19 17.55 -35.59
N LEU A 99 23.43 18.59 -35.95
CA LEU A 99 22.01 18.53 -36.26
C LEU A 99 21.80 18.82 -37.73
N VAL A 100 21.22 17.87 -38.46
CA VAL A 100 21.04 17.92 -39.91
C VAL A 100 19.56 17.88 -40.26
N HIS A 101 19.11 18.80 -41.09
CA HIS A 101 17.80 18.74 -41.73
C HIS A 101 17.85 17.73 -42.87
N SER A 102 16.95 16.72 -42.85
CA SER A 102 16.96 15.61 -43.81
C SER A 102 16.53 15.98 -45.23
N GLY A 103 16.16 17.22 -45.47
CA GLY A 103 15.58 17.69 -46.74
C GLY A 103 14.10 17.28 -46.90
N LYS A 104 13.42 16.79 -45.87
CA LYS A 104 11.97 16.51 -45.83
C LYS A 104 11.42 16.81 -44.43
N LYS A 105 10.98 15.81 -43.67
CA LYS A 105 10.18 15.96 -42.48
C LYS A 105 10.90 15.63 -41.17
N SER A 106 12.19 15.29 -41.19
CA SER A 106 12.90 14.88 -39.98
C SER A 106 14.22 15.65 -39.79
N LEU A 107 14.57 15.77 -38.48
CA LEU A 107 15.89 16.16 -38.03
C LEU A 107 16.72 14.93 -37.67
N HIS A 108 17.97 14.93 -38.07
CA HIS A 108 18.95 13.91 -37.70
C HIS A 108 19.89 14.52 -36.67
N ALA A 109 19.67 14.24 -35.40
CA ALA A 109 20.57 14.58 -34.32
C ALA A 109 21.60 13.46 -34.14
N ILE A 110 22.86 13.77 -34.40
CA ILE A 110 23.97 12.85 -34.18
C ILE A 110 24.48 13.09 -32.75
N VAL A 111 24.09 12.22 -31.84
CA VAL A 111 24.31 12.33 -30.40
C VAL A 111 25.59 11.61 -30.00
N LYS A 112 26.46 12.28 -29.25
CA LYS A 112 27.69 11.69 -28.69
C LYS A 112 27.30 10.66 -27.63
N VAL A 113 27.74 9.41 -27.80
CA VAL A 113 27.52 8.33 -26.82
C VAL A 113 28.84 7.75 -26.31
N ASP A 114 29.94 7.89 -27.07
CA ASP A 114 31.32 7.56 -26.73
C ASP A 114 31.50 6.26 -25.94
N ALA A 115 30.88 5.19 -26.43
CA ALA A 115 30.90 3.87 -25.78
C ALA A 115 32.20 3.10 -26.13
N ALA A 116 32.73 2.38 -25.16
CA ALA A 116 33.97 1.62 -25.33
C ALA A 116 33.81 0.37 -26.21
N ASP A 117 32.60 -0.24 -26.21
CA ASP A 117 32.30 -1.42 -26.99
C ASP A 117 30.81 -1.45 -27.42
N TYR A 118 30.43 -2.47 -28.21
CA TYR A 118 29.06 -2.64 -28.71
C TYR A 118 28.04 -2.86 -27.60
N GLY A 119 28.41 -3.57 -26.53
CA GLY A 119 27.52 -3.85 -25.40
C GLY A 119 27.17 -2.58 -24.64
N GLU A 120 28.18 -1.74 -24.38
CA GLU A 120 27.98 -0.42 -23.75
C GLU A 120 27.21 0.53 -24.69
N TYR A 121 27.53 0.54 -25.98
CA TYR A 121 26.78 1.30 -26.97
C TYR A 121 25.27 1.00 -26.92
N ARG A 122 24.91 -0.27 -26.89
CA ARG A 122 23.49 -0.68 -26.80
C ARG A 122 22.83 -0.15 -25.53
N LYS A 123 23.49 -0.28 -24.39
CA LYS A 123 22.97 0.24 -23.10
C LYS A 123 22.77 1.76 -23.13
N ARG A 124 23.76 2.49 -23.66
CA ARG A 124 23.68 3.96 -23.75
C ARG A 124 22.59 4.42 -24.72
N VAL A 125 22.45 3.77 -25.88
CA VAL A 125 21.38 4.09 -26.85
C VAL A 125 20.00 3.74 -26.30
N ASP A 126 19.84 2.61 -25.62
CA ASP A 126 18.57 2.25 -25.01
C ASP A 126 18.18 3.26 -23.91
N TYR A 127 19.12 3.67 -23.07
CA TYR A 127 18.91 4.73 -22.07
C TYR A 127 18.53 6.07 -22.72
N LEU A 128 19.29 6.53 -23.73
CA LEU A 128 19.01 7.75 -24.47
C LEU A 128 17.58 7.74 -25.04
N TYR A 129 17.18 6.65 -25.66
CA TYR A 129 15.86 6.51 -26.28
C TYR A 129 14.74 6.48 -25.26
N ASP A 130 14.97 5.86 -24.10
CA ASP A 130 14.01 5.88 -23.01
C ASP A 130 13.77 7.27 -22.43
N ILE A 131 14.85 8.04 -22.22
CA ILE A 131 14.75 9.43 -21.77
C ILE A 131 14.02 10.28 -22.80
N CYS A 132 14.39 10.22 -24.07
CA CYS A 132 13.73 10.96 -25.13
C CYS A 132 12.21 10.65 -25.18
N ARG A 133 11.84 9.38 -25.11
CA ARG A 133 10.43 8.94 -25.14
C ARG A 133 9.65 9.41 -23.93
N LYS A 134 10.22 9.32 -22.71
CA LYS A 134 9.59 9.80 -21.47
C LYS A 134 9.29 11.29 -21.52
N ASN A 135 10.12 12.04 -22.21
CA ASN A 135 9.97 13.49 -22.39
C ASN A 135 9.23 13.88 -23.69
N GLY A 136 8.57 12.93 -24.34
CA GLY A 136 7.68 13.20 -25.48
C GLY A 136 8.34 13.34 -26.83
N LEU A 137 9.65 13.03 -26.96
CA LEU A 137 10.34 12.95 -28.24
C LEU A 137 10.16 11.54 -28.84
N GLU A 138 9.25 11.41 -29.79
CA GLU A 138 8.99 10.15 -30.49
C GLU A 138 10.17 9.82 -31.43
N ILE A 139 10.85 8.70 -31.21
CA ILE A 139 12.03 8.29 -31.97
C ILE A 139 11.76 7.03 -32.78
N ASP A 140 12.32 6.99 -34.00
CA ASP A 140 12.34 5.75 -34.79
C ASP A 140 13.26 4.71 -34.13
N GLN A 141 12.63 3.66 -33.60
CA GLN A 141 13.28 2.56 -32.90
C GLN A 141 14.25 1.75 -33.77
N GLN A 142 14.18 1.87 -35.09
CA GLN A 142 15.07 1.18 -36.00
C GLN A 142 16.48 1.79 -36.05
N ASN A 143 16.68 2.99 -35.51
CA ASN A 143 17.95 3.72 -35.56
C ASN A 143 18.99 3.30 -34.49
N ARG A 144 18.75 2.20 -33.76
CA ARG A 144 19.61 1.70 -32.65
C ARG A 144 20.96 1.12 -33.09
N ASN A 145 21.20 0.99 -34.39
CA ASN A 145 22.39 0.34 -34.93
C ASN A 145 23.57 1.32 -35.09
N PRO A 146 24.79 0.97 -34.65
CA PRO A 146 25.94 1.86 -34.78
C PRO A 146 26.39 2.09 -36.23
N SER A 147 26.04 1.21 -37.17
CA SER A 147 26.29 1.34 -38.60
C SER A 147 25.23 2.17 -39.34
N ARG A 148 24.32 2.82 -38.59
CA ARG A 148 23.23 3.61 -39.19
C ARG A 148 23.72 4.76 -40.06
N LEU A 149 22.93 5.10 -41.06
CA LEU A 149 23.17 6.20 -41.97
C LEU A 149 22.43 7.46 -41.54
N SER A 150 23.10 8.60 -41.58
CA SER A 150 22.47 9.91 -41.51
C SER A 150 22.47 10.58 -42.88
N ARG A 151 21.68 11.63 -43.02
CA ARG A 151 21.71 12.46 -44.23
C ARG A 151 22.97 13.33 -44.27
N MET A 152 23.58 13.41 -45.44
CA MET A 152 24.76 14.26 -45.65
C MET A 152 24.30 15.70 -45.91
N PRO A 153 24.77 16.70 -45.13
CA PRO A 153 24.42 18.09 -45.38
C PRO A 153 25.13 18.64 -46.64
N GLY A 154 24.55 19.65 -47.24
CA GLY A 154 25.14 20.36 -48.38
C GLY A 154 24.68 19.89 -49.76
N VAL A 155 23.79 18.84 -49.84
CA VAL A 155 23.32 18.27 -51.11
C VAL A 155 21.81 18.46 -51.28
N LEU A 156 21.34 18.38 -52.54
CA LEU A 156 19.90 18.39 -52.86
C LEU A 156 19.26 17.02 -52.65
N ARG A 157 18.00 17.03 -52.31
CA ARG A 157 17.08 15.86 -52.21
C ARG A 157 15.76 16.22 -52.88
N GLY A 158 15.65 15.97 -54.14
CA GLY A 158 14.58 16.56 -54.95
C GLY A 158 14.73 18.06 -55.03
N GLU A 159 13.64 18.77 -54.76
CA GLU A 159 13.62 20.23 -54.70
C GLU A 159 14.18 20.81 -53.38
N ASN A 160 14.36 20.01 -52.36
CA ASN A 160 14.78 20.42 -51.04
C ASN A 160 16.28 20.18 -50.82
N LYS A 161 16.88 20.99 -49.97
CA LYS A 161 18.28 20.86 -49.59
C LYS A 161 18.43 20.12 -48.25
N GLN A 162 19.35 19.15 -48.19
CA GLN A 162 19.84 18.64 -46.92
C GLN A 162 20.87 19.63 -46.38
N PHE A 163 20.71 20.13 -45.17
CA PHE A 163 21.60 21.14 -44.64
C PHE A 163 21.89 20.93 -43.15
N LEU A 164 23.04 21.45 -42.73
CA LEU A 164 23.44 21.49 -41.35
C LEU A 164 22.70 22.64 -40.66
N ILE A 165 22.02 22.35 -39.59
CA ILE A 165 21.32 23.35 -38.78
C ILE A 165 22.28 23.94 -37.76
N ASP A 166 22.96 23.06 -36.99
CA ASP A 166 23.81 23.46 -35.89
C ASP A 166 24.82 22.35 -35.54
N THR A 167 25.85 22.69 -34.75
CA THR A 167 26.85 21.76 -34.24
C THR A 167 27.09 21.99 -32.75
N ASN A 168 27.47 20.93 -32.03
CA ASN A 168 27.79 20.99 -30.60
C ASN A 168 26.68 21.65 -29.78
N ILE A 169 25.47 21.10 -29.88
CA ILE A 169 24.29 21.52 -29.12
C ILE A 169 24.23 20.74 -27.82
N GLY A 170 23.72 21.39 -26.77
CA GLY A 170 23.51 20.76 -25.45
C GLY A 170 24.83 20.50 -24.73
N LYS A 171 24.85 19.44 -23.94
CA LYS A 171 26.03 19.07 -23.14
C LYS A 171 27.21 18.65 -24.02
N GLU A 172 28.42 18.84 -23.52
CA GLU A 172 29.63 18.58 -24.30
C GLU A 172 29.92 17.10 -24.51
N SER A 173 29.55 16.27 -23.54
CA SER A 173 29.81 14.81 -23.53
C SER A 173 28.60 14.00 -23.05
N TRP A 174 28.65 12.69 -23.32
CA TRP A 174 27.71 11.73 -22.75
C TRP A 174 27.70 11.72 -21.22
N ALA A 175 28.87 11.81 -20.59
CA ALA A 175 28.99 11.76 -19.14
C ALA A 175 28.31 12.96 -18.48
N GLU A 176 28.61 14.17 -19.00
CA GLU A 176 28.00 15.41 -18.53
C GLU A 176 26.50 15.44 -18.76
N TRP A 177 26.02 14.96 -19.93
CA TRP A 177 24.61 14.88 -20.22
C TRP A 177 23.89 13.90 -19.28
N LYS A 178 24.52 12.74 -19.03
CA LYS A 178 23.95 11.73 -18.14
C LYS A 178 23.81 12.26 -16.72
N GLU A 179 24.84 12.89 -16.18
CA GLU A 179 24.81 13.51 -14.86
C GLU A 179 23.73 14.60 -14.77
N TRP A 180 23.66 15.46 -15.78
CA TRP A 180 22.65 16.52 -15.82
C TRP A 180 21.23 15.98 -15.91
N ILE A 181 20.95 15.03 -16.79
CA ILE A 181 19.58 14.49 -16.95
C ILE A 181 19.14 13.67 -15.73
N GLU A 182 20.09 12.99 -15.07
CA GLU A 182 19.84 12.32 -13.80
C GLU A 182 19.53 13.34 -12.70
N SER A 183 20.27 14.45 -12.61
CA SER A 183 20.00 15.52 -11.63
C SER A 183 18.67 16.24 -11.86
N VAL A 184 18.28 16.49 -13.13
CA VAL A 184 16.99 17.11 -13.46
C VAL A 184 15.80 16.19 -13.15
N ASN A 185 15.99 14.89 -13.26
CA ASN A 185 14.97 13.89 -12.96
C ASN A 185 15.06 13.35 -11.51
N ASP A 186 16.00 13.84 -10.72
CA ASP A 186 16.14 13.48 -9.31
C ASP A 186 15.18 14.35 -8.49
N ASP A 187 14.11 13.74 -8.00
CA ASP A 187 13.11 14.34 -7.13
C ASP A 187 13.34 13.98 -5.64
N LEU A 188 14.50 13.37 -5.35
CA LEU A 188 14.86 13.04 -3.97
C LEU A 188 15.32 14.30 -3.21
N PRO A 189 14.97 14.40 -1.92
CA PRO A 189 15.46 15.50 -1.09
C PRO A 189 16.97 15.37 -0.87
N ASP A 190 17.67 16.51 -0.82
CA ASP A 190 19.08 16.55 -0.46
C ASP A 190 19.30 16.02 0.97
N PRO A 191 20.43 15.36 1.25
CA PRO A 191 20.79 14.96 2.60
C PRO A 191 21.05 16.19 3.48
N GLU A 192 20.42 16.19 4.67
CA GLU A 192 20.59 17.25 5.66
C GLU A 192 21.78 16.96 6.58
N SER A 193 22.59 17.98 6.88
CA SER A 193 23.62 17.88 7.91
C SER A 193 22.99 17.97 9.30
N LEU A 194 23.26 17.00 10.17
CA LEU A 194 22.78 17.03 11.55
C LEU A 194 23.27 18.28 12.31
N GLU A 195 24.46 18.79 11.99
CA GLU A 195 25.03 20.02 12.56
C GLU A 195 24.15 21.23 12.25
N ASP A 196 23.67 21.33 10.99
CA ASP A 196 22.88 22.48 10.53
C ASP A 196 21.49 22.54 11.17
N VAL A 197 20.91 21.39 11.51
CA VAL A 197 19.55 21.29 12.07
C VAL A 197 19.52 21.09 13.60
N TRP A 198 20.67 20.92 14.25
CA TRP A 198 20.76 20.55 15.67
C TRP A 198 20.04 21.51 16.60
N ASP A 199 20.18 22.80 16.38
CA ASP A 199 19.55 23.85 17.22
C ASP A 199 18.14 24.24 16.75
N SER A 200 17.68 23.66 15.63
CA SER A 200 16.40 23.97 15.00
C SER A 200 15.68 22.72 14.50
N LEU A 201 15.69 21.65 15.31
CA LEU A 201 15.01 20.39 14.97
C LEU A 201 13.54 20.62 14.61
N PRO A 202 13.04 19.98 13.55
CA PRO A 202 11.64 20.07 13.20
C PRO A 202 10.75 19.49 14.32
N GLU A 203 9.58 20.06 14.51
CA GLU A 203 8.60 19.54 15.47
C GLU A 203 8.14 18.14 15.09
N LEU A 204 8.03 17.27 16.08
CA LEU A 204 7.46 15.95 15.87
C LEU A 204 5.99 16.05 15.47
N ALA A 205 5.54 15.19 14.56
CA ALA A 205 4.13 15.11 14.19
C ALA A 205 3.24 14.92 15.44
N PRO A 206 2.06 15.56 15.50
CA PRO A 206 1.16 15.45 16.65
C PRO A 206 0.80 14.00 16.98
N CYS A 207 0.67 13.65 18.25
CA CYS A 207 0.14 12.36 18.65
C CYS A 207 -1.31 12.26 18.20
N LEU A 208 -1.65 11.19 17.49
CA LEU A 208 -3.03 10.82 17.19
C LEU A 208 -3.65 10.03 18.34
N ILE A 209 -2.92 9.02 18.81
CA ILE A 209 -3.27 8.17 19.96
C ILE A 209 -2.09 8.26 20.92
N GLU A 210 -2.32 8.82 22.11
CA GLU A 210 -1.27 9.14 23.07
C GLU A 210 -0.49 7.88 23.48
N GLY A 211 0.84 7.94 23.33
CA GLY A 211 1.73 6.81 23.63
C GLY A 211 1.64 5.61 22.67
N VAL A 212 0.92 5.74 21.55
CA VAL A 212 0.75 4.64 20.58
C VAL A 212 1.07 5.05 19.15
N LEU A 213 0.50 6.17 18.65
CA LEU A 213 0.60 6.52 17.24
C LEU A 213 0.62 8.03 17.02
N ARG A 214 1.50 8.51 16.13
CA ARG A 214 1.50 9.89 15.62
C ARG A 214 0.76 10.01 14.30
N GLN A 215 0.37 11.22 13.95
CA GLN A 215 -0.04 11.54 12.58
C GLN A 215 1.15 11.34 11.63
N GLY A 216 0.88 10.99 10.37
CA GLY A 216 1.94 10.65 9.41
C GLY A 216 2.52 9.23 9.56
N HIS A 217 2.06 8.45 10.52
CA HIS A 217 2.55 7.10 10.80
C HIS A 217 1.53 6.01 10.45
N LYS A 218 2.00 4.76 10.38
CA LYS A 218 1.20 3.58 10.04
C LYS A 218 0.92 2.72 11.26
N MET A 219 -0.31 2.21 11.39
CA MET A 219 -0.65 1.24 12.42
C MET A 219 -1.38 0.03 11.85
N LEU A 220 -0.88 -1.16 12.21
CA LEU A 220 -1.52 -2.45 11.91
C LEU A 220 -2.26 -2.98 13.15
N ILE A 221 -3.51 -3.35 12.98
CA ILE A 221 -4.27 -4.13 13.96
C ILE A 221 -4.36 -5.57 13.46
N ALA A 222 -3.67 -6.49 14.13
CA ALA A 222 -3.66 -7.90 13.80
C ALA A 222 -4.55 -8.69 14.77
N GLY A 223 -5.24 -9.71 14.26
CA GLY A 223 -6.09 -10.55 15.10
C GLY A 223 -6.77 -11.67 14.33
N PRO A 224 -7.31 -12.70 15.00
CA PRO A 224 -8.01 -13.80 14.36
C PRO A 224 -9.20 -13.33 13.51
N SER A 225 -9.67 -14.20 12.61
CA SER A 225 -10.92 -13.93 11.89
C SER A 225 -12.08 -13.86 12.89
N LYS A 226 -12.99 -12.89 12.71
CA LYS A 226 -14.15 -12.64 13.59
C LYS A 226 -13.81 -12.17 15.02
N ALA A 227 -12.59 -11.70 15.25
CA ALA A 227 -12.13 -11.13 16.53
C ALA A 227 -12.70 -9.75 16.89
N GLY A 228 -13.68 -9.24 16.17
CA GLY A 228 -14.21 -7.89 16.45
C GLY A 228 -13.36 -6.73 15.92
N LYS A 229 -12.31 -6.96 15.10
CA LYS A 229 -11.40 -5.90 14.61
C LYS A 229 -12.12 -4.70 14.00
N SER A 230 -13.15 -4.94 13.17
CA SER A 230 -13.93 -3.85 12.56
C SER A 230 -14.66 -3.01 13.61
N PHE A 231 -15.16 -3.62 14.67
CA PHE A 231 -15.77 -2.90 15.81
C PHE A 231 -14.71 -2.06 16.53
N LEU A 232 -13.56 -2.66 16.83
CA LEU A 232 -12.43 -1.95 17.46
C LEU A 232 -11.96 -0.74 16.64
N GLN A 233 -11.95 -0.85 15.30
CA GLN A 233 -11.62 0.25 14.39
C GLN A 233 -12.72 1.31 14.33
N ILE A 234 -14.00 0.93 14.42
CA ILE A 234 -15.13 1.87 14.49
C ILE A 234 -15.10 2.63 15.82
N GLU A 235 -14.84 1.95 16.93
CA GLU A 235 -14.64 2.57 18.25
C GLU A 235 -13.50 3.60 18.22
N MET A 236 -12.37 3.25 17.60
CA MET A 236 -11.25 4.17 17.40
C MET A 236 -11.63 5.37 16.54
N CYS A 237 -12.34 5.14 15.42
CA CYS A 237 -12.82 6.19 14.53
C CYS A 237 -13.69 7.21 15.30
N ILE A 238 -14.62 6.70 16.12
CA ILE A 238 -15.49 7.52 16.97
C ILE A 238 -14.67 8.27 18.02
N ALA A 239 -13.73 7.59 18.69
CA ALA A 239 -12.90 8.20 19.72
C ALA A 239 -12.05 9.36 19.17
N ILE A 240 -11.48 9.19 17.96
CA ILE A 240 -10.72 10.25 17.28
C ILE A 240 -11.67 11.40 16.88
N ALA A 241 -12.81 11.09 16.28
CA ALA A 241 -13.75 12.12 15.84
C ALA A 241 -14.26 12.99 17.00
N GLU A 242 -14.53 12.39 18.16
CA GLU A 242 -15.07 13.02 19.34
C GLU A 242 -13.99 13.50 20.34
N GLY A 243 -12.69 13.23 20.09
CA GLY A 243 -11.59 13.62 20.98
C GLY A 243 -11.61 12.88 22.32
N ARG A 244 -12.02 11.60 22.33
CA ARG A 244 -12.19 10.80 23.55
C ARG A 244 -11.15 9.69 23.67
N LYS A 245 -11.19 8.98 24.77
CA LYS A 245 -10.36 7.80 24.96
C LYS A 245 -10.85 6.65 24.09
N TRP A 246 -9.92 6.01 23.40
CA TRP A 246 -10.08 4.70 22.80
C TRP A 246 -9.41 3.66 23.68
N LEU A 247 -10.19 2.75 24.25
CA LEU A 247 -9.70 1.88 25.32
C LEU A 247 -9.09 2.74 26.48
N SER A 248 -7.78 2.57 26.75
CA SER A 248 -7.06 3.34 27.78
C SER A 248 -6.37 4.60 27.27
N TRP A 249 -6.27 4.79 25.95
CA TRP A 249 -5.47 5.84 25.34
C TRP A 249 -6.30 7.04 24.91
N GLN A 250 -5.82 8.24 25.23
CA GLN A 250 -6.44 9.47 24.76
C GLN A 250 -6.19 9.64 23.25
N CYS A 251 -7.23 9.99 22.51
CA CYS A 251 -7.15 10.33 21.09
C CYS A 251 -7.22 11.84 20.88
N SER A 252 -6.45 12.34 19.92
CA SER A 252 -6.61 13.69 19.40
C SER A 252 -7.91 13.80 18.62
N GLN A 253 -8.59 14.96 18.76
CA GLN A 253 -9.81 15.21 18.03
C GLN A 253 -9.53 15.65 16.60
N GLY A 254 -10.22 15.08 15.63
CA GLY A 254 -10.17 15.54 14.25
C GLY A 254 -10.90 14.64 13.28
N ARG A 255 -10.80 15.00 12.01
CA ARG A 255 -11.52 14.33 10.94
C ARG A 255 -10.88 12.98 10.57
N VAL A 256 -11.72 11.96 10.44
CA VAL A 256 -11.31 10.59 10.10
C VAL A 256 -12.03 10.12 8.83
N MET A 257 -11.29 9.48 7.93
CA MET A 257 -11.88 8.75 6.82
C MET A 257 -11.89 7.25 7.13
N TYR A 258 -13.05 6.63 7.12
CA TYR A 258 -13.22 5.18 7.27
C TYR A 258 -13.49 4.55 5.89
N VAL A 259 -12.54 3.76 5.40
CA VAL A 259 -12.61 3.07 4.10
C VAL A 259 -13.15 1.66 4.32
N ASN A 260 -14.44 1.47 4.05
CA ASN A 260 -15.14 0.19 4.18
C ASN A 260 -15.03 -0.61 2.88
N LEU A 261 -14.35 -1.74 2.93
CA LEU A 261 -14.11 -2.63 1.77
C LEU A 261 -14.94 -3.93 1.82
N GLU A 262 -15.53 -4.25 2.98
CA GLU A 262 -16.17 -5.56 3.18
C GLU A 262 -17.69 -5.48 3.40
N LEU A 263 -18.15 -4.53 4.20
CA LEU A 263 -19.56 -4.43 4.55
C LEU A 263 -20.35 -3.69 3.48
N ASP A 264 -21.63 -4.08 3.30
CA ASP A 264 -22.55 -3.23 2.57
C ASP A 264 -22.76 -1.89 3.30
N ARG A 265 -23.22 -0.89 2.54
CA ARG A 265 -23.37 0.48 3.07
C ARG A 265 -24.30 0.56 4.28
N ALA A 266 -25.42 -0.16 4.24
CA ALA A 266 -26.41 -0.09 5.31
C ALA A 266 -25.85 -0.71 6.60
N SER A 267 -25.29 -1.92 6.51
CA SER A 267 -24.65 -2.60 7.65
C SER A 267 -23.52 -1.77 8.26
N CYS A 268 -22.68 -1.14 7.45
CA CYS A 268 -21.61 -0.30 7.95
C CYS A 268 -22.16 0.90 8.76
N LEU A 269 -23.14 1.63 8.20
CA LEU A 269 -23.72 2.80 8.86
C LEU A 269 -24.47 2.42 10.16
N HIS A 270 -25.20 1.28 10.16
CA HIS A 270 -25.85 0.79 11.37
C HIS A 270 -24.84 0.43 12.46
N ARG A 271 -23.71 -0.23 12.11
CA ARG A 271 -22.64 -0.51 13.09
C ARG A 271 -22.10 0.74 13.75
N PHE A 272 -21.86 1.81 13.00
CA PHE A 272 -21.43 3.09 13.60
C PHE A 272 -22.44 3.59 14.63
N ARG A 273 -23.74 3.58 14.29
CA ARG A 273 -24.78 4.00 15.22
C ARG A 273 -24.85 3.11 16.47
N ASP A 274 -24.80 1.79 16.27
CA ASP A 274 -24.88 0.82 17.37
C ASP A 274 -23.68 0.94 18.31
N VAL A 275 -22.48 1.18 17.77
CA VAL A 275 -21.25 1.42 18.56
C VAL A 275 -21.34 2.75 19.32
N TYR A 276 -21.78 3.85 18.69
CA TYR A 276 -22.03 5.12 19.41
C TYR A 276 -22.96 4.93 20.62
N GLN A 277 -24.07 4.21 20.41
CA GLN A 277 -25.04 3.92 21.47
C GLN A 277 -24.44 3.06 22.60
N ALA A 278 -23.70 2.01 22.23
CA ALA A 278 -23.09 1.11 23.19
C ALA A 278 -21.94 1.75 23.98
N MET A 279 -21.18 2.69 23.36
CA MET A 279 -20.18 3.51 24.04
C MET A 279 -20.81 4.57 24.97
N GLY A 280 -22.12 4.79 24.91
CA GLY A 280 -22.81 5.82 25.68
C GLY A 280 -22.38 7.26 25.31
N ILE A 281 -21.87 7.44 24.09
CA ILE A 281 -21.40 8.73 23.58
C ILE A 281 -22.54 9.44 22.85
N ARG A 282 -22.84 10.68 23.27
CA ARG A 282 -23.69 11.58 22.47
C ARG A 282 -22.86 12.06 21.27
N PRO A 283 -23.34 11.86 20.02
CA PRO A 283 -22.65 12.35 18.84
C PRO A 283 -22.62 13.87 18.81
N GLU A 284 -21.43 14.46 18.89
CA GLU A 284 -21.24 15.92 18.82
C GLU A 284 -20.50 16.34 17.54
N HIS A 285 -19.66 15.44 17.00
CA HIS A 285 -18.77 15.71 15.87
C HIS A 285 -18.94 14.68 14.73
N LEU A 286 -20.18 14.35 14.34
CA LEU A 286 -20.46 13.44 13.24
C LEU A 286 -19.86 13.92 11.90
N ASP A 287 -19.68 15.22 11.73
CA ASP A 287 -19.03 15.82 10.56
C ASP A 287 -17.54 15.51 10.48
N ASN A 288 -16.92 15.01 11.55
CA ASN A 288 -15.55 14.52 11.57
C ASN A 288 -15.41 13.10 11.02
N ILE A 289 -16.51 12.39 10.70
CA ILE A 289 -16.46 11.03 10.19
C ILE A 289 -16.95 10.99 8.74
N ASP A 290 -16.05 10.67 7.83
CA ASP A 290 -16.40 10.38 6.45
C ASP A 290 -16.25 8.88 6.16
N ILE A 291 -17.31 8.23 5.69
CA ILE A 291 -17.31 6.79 5.38
C ILE A 291 -17.29 6.59 3.86
N TRP A 292 -16.21 5.96 3.37
CA TRP A 292 -16.07 5.61 1.96
C TRP A 292 -16.38 4.13 1.72
N ASN A 293 -17.61 3.86 1.25
CA ASN A 293 -18.09 2.50 1.02
C ASN A 293 -17.62 1.97 -0.35
N LEU A 294 -16.69 1.02 -0.35
CA LEU A 294 -16.05 0.45 -1.53
C LEU A 294 -16.29 -1.06 -1.72
N ARG A 295 -17.21 -1.68 -0.96
CA ARG A 295 -17.57 -3.08 -1.20
C ARG A 295 -17.99 -3.29 -2.65
N GLY A 296 -17.35 -4.28 -3.32
CA GLY A 296 -17.55 -4.56 -4.75
C GLY A 296 -16.91 -3.56 -5.72
N LYS A 297 -16.22 -2.53 -5.19
CA LYS A 297 -15.49 -1.51 -5.95
C LYS A 297 -14.03 -1.38 -5.51
N SER A 298 -13.53 -2.31 -4.71
CA SER A 298 -12.14 -2.33 -4.27
C SER A 298 -11.18 -2.39 -5.46
N ARG A 299 -10.04 -1.73 -5.32
CA ARG A 299 -8.97 -1.72 -6.32
C ARG A 299 -7.65 -2.06 -5.63
N PRO A 300 -6.66 -2.56 -6.36
CA PRO A 300 -5.30 -2.69 -5.85
C PRO A 300 -4.79 -1.40 -5.23
N MET A 301 -3.94 -1.51 -4.19
CA MET A 301 -3.49 -0.35 -3.42
C MET A 301 -2.69 0.67 -4.25
N ASP A 302 -1.92 0.22 -5.22
CA ASP A 302 -1.19 1.06 -6.18
C ASP A 302 -2.13 2.01 -6.97
N LYS A 303 -3.36 1.56 -7.24
CA LYS A 303 -4.40 2.36 -7.89
C LYS A 303 -5.30 3.10 -6.91
N LEU A 304 -5.47 2.54 -5.71
CA LEU A 304 -6.32 3.14 -4.67
C LEU A 304 -5.64 4.34 -4.00
N ALA A 305 -4.32 4.25 -3.71
CA ALA A 305 -3.59 5.30 -3.01
C ALA A 305 -3.66 6.67 -3.71
N PRO A 306 -3.40 6.83 -5.02
CA PRO A 306 -3.56 8.11 -5.70
C PRO A 306 -5.01 8.64 -5.66
N MET A 307 -6.00 7.75 -5.72
CA MET A 307 -7.41 8.14 -5.63
C MET A 307 -7.79 8.61 -4.23
N LEU A 308 -7.22 7.97 -3.22
CA LEU A 308 -7.42 8.29 -1.81
C LEU A 308 -6.77 9.64 -1.50
N ILE A 309 -5.52 9.84 -1.88
CA ILE A 309 -4.80 11.11 -1.73
C ILE A 309 -5.59 12.25 -2.36
N ARG A 310 -5.98 12.14 -3.62
CA ARG A 310 -6.77 13.16 -4.33
C ARG A 310 -8.11 13.50 -3.65
N ARG A 311 -8.74 12.54 -2.97
CA ARG A 311 -9.99 12.79 -2.24
C ARG A 311 -9.75 13.35 -0.86
N ALA A 312 -8.78 12.80 -0.16
CA ALA A 312 -8.46 13.19 1.21
C ALA A 312 -7.83 14.58 1.28
N SER A 313 -7.03 14.99 0.27
CA SER A 313 -6.44 16.35 0.22
C SER A 313 -7.47 17.50 0.18
N LYS A 314 -8.75 17.19 -0.08
CA LYS A 314 -9.84 18.19 -0.06
C LYS A 314 -10.35 18.53 1.34
N LYS A 315 -9.98 17.75 2.35
CA LYS A 315 -10.41 17.90 3.74
C LYS A 315 -9.22 17.61 4.66
N ASN A 316 -9.18 18.24 5.80
CA ASN A 316 -8.10 18.07 6.77
C ASN A 316 -8.32 16.82 7.63
N TYR A 317 -8.05 15.65 7.07
CA TYR A 317 -8.04 14.40 7.84
C TYR A 317 -6.79 14.31 8.71
N ILE A 318 -6.92 13.70 9.88
CA ILE A 318 -5.80 13.35 10.75
C ILE A 318 -5.56 11.84 10.77
N ALA A 319 -6.56 11.06 10.35
CA ALA A 319 -6.46 9.60 10.24
C ALA A 319 -7.26 9.06 9.06
N ILE A 320 -6.78 7.96 8.48
CA ILE A 320 -7.48 7.14 7.48
C ILE A 320 -7.47 5.69 7.99
N ILE A 321 -8.66 5.11 8.15
CA ILE A 321 -8.83 3.73 8.62
C ILE A 321 -9.29 2.87 7.46
N ILE A 322 -8.60 1.75 7.20
CA ILE A 322 -8.90 0.84 6.08
C ILE A 322 -9.33 -0.53 6.62
N ASP A 323 -10.55 -0.94 6.33
CA ASP A 323 -11.16 -2.16 6.87
C ASP A 323 -11.77 -3.04 5.78
N PRO A 324 -11.24 -4.25 5.57
CA PRO A 324 -9.93 -4.78 5.90
C PRO A 324 -8.94 -4.66 4.72
N ILE A 325 -7.65 -4.72 5.03
CA ILE A 325 -6.59 -4.49 4.05
C ILE A 325 -6.47 -5.58 2.98
N TYR A 326 -6.81 -6.85 3.29
CA TYR A 326 -6.64 -7.97 2.34
C TYR A 326 -7.44 -7.79 1.02
N LYS A 327 -8.45 -6.91 1.02
CA LYS A 327 -9.25 -6.59 -0.18
C LYS A 327 -8.49 -5.75 -1.23
N VAL A 328 -7.38 -5.15 -0.85
CA VAL A 328 -6.58 -4.26 -1.71
C VAL A 328 -5.15 -4.77 -1.94
N ILE A 329 -4.78 -5.88 -1.29
CA ILE A 329 -3.54 -6.61 -1.56
C ILE A 329 -3.66 -7.31 -2.91
N THR A 330 -2.61 -7.24 -3.71
CA THR A 330 -2.48 -7.96 -4.98
C THR A 330 -1.18 -8.75 -4.99
N GLY A 331 -1.24 -9.97 -5.55
CA GLY A 331 -0.10 -10.87 -5.60
C GLY A 331 0.00 -11.79 -4.39
N ASP A 332 1.20 -12.31 -4.15
CA ASP A 332 1.47 -13.26 -3.08
C ASP A 332 1.86 -12.52 -1.79
N GLU A 333 1.02 -12.64 -0.77
CA GLU A 333 1.27 -12.06 0.58
C GLU A 333 2.57 -12.58 1.22
N ASN A 334 3.11 -13.70 0.77
CA ASN A 334 4.37 -14.26 1.27
C ASN A 334 5.61 -13.72 0.53
N SER A 335 5.43 -13.04 -0.59
CA SER A 335 6.53 -12.40 -1.34
C SER A 335 6.97 -11.11 -0.64
N ALA A 336 8.23 -11.07 -0.19
CA ALA A 336 8.78 -9.90 0.48
C ALA A 336 8.78 -8.65 -0.42
N ASP A 337 9.15 -8.81 -1.70
CA ASP A 337 9.21 -7.69 -2.66
C ASP A 337 7.83 -7.10 -2.97
N GLN A 338 6.83 -7.98 -3.14
CA GLN A 338 5.46 -7.51 -3.41
C GLN A 338 4.86 -6.81 -2.19
N MET A 339 5.11 -7.34 -0.99
CA MET A 339 4.66 -6.71 0.25
C MET A 339 5.39 -5.42 0.56
N SER A 340 6.69 -5.30 0.24
CA SER A 340 7.42 -4.04 0.36
C SER A 340 6.82 -2.95 -0.55
N ASN A 341 6.59 -3.27 -1.82
CA ASN A 341 5.95 -2.35 -2.75
C ASN A 341 4.53 -1.95 -2.33
N PHE A 342 3.80 -2.88 -1.73
CA PHE A 342 2.48 -2.63 -1.17
C PHE A 342 2.53 -1.65 0.02
N CYS A 343 3.45 -1.88 0.97
CA CYS A 343 3.65 -1.03 2.14
C CYS A 343 4.08 0.39 1.76
N ASN A 344 4.93 0.54 0.75
CA ASN A 344 5.36 1.84 0.22
C ASN A 344 4.18 2.72 -0.28
N GLN A 345 3.02 2.13 -0.64
CA GLN A 345 1.85 2.93 -1.00
C GLN A 345 1.24 3.63 0.21
N PHE A 346 1.36 3.05 1.41
CA PHE A 346 0.93 3.72 2.64
C PHE A 346 1.86 4.86 3.03
N ASP A 347 3.18 4.68 2.83
CA ASP A 347 4.15 5.75 3.05
C ASP A 347 3.83 6.98 2.22
N LYS A 348 3.47 6.80 0.94
CA LYS A 348 3.01 7.89 0.09
C LYS A 348 1.78 8.59 0.65
N VAL A 349 0.78 7.83 1.11
CA VAL A 349 -0.43 8.42 1.70
C VAL A 349 -0.09 9.21 2.97
N CYS A 350 0.75 8.64 3.84
CA CYS A 350 1.18 9.30 5.07
C CYS A 350 1.96 10.59 4.77
N THR A 351 2.93 10.53 3.85
CA THR A 351 3.81 11.65 3.51
C THR A 351 3.07 12.78 2.81
N GLU A 352 2.22 12.45 1.82
CA GLU A 352 1.52 13.48 1.03
C GLU A 352 0.38 14.16 1.81
N LEU A 353 -0.23 13.46 2.76
CA LEU A 353 -1.38 13.98 3.51
C LEU A 353 -1.05 14.36 4.96
N GLY A 354 0.08 13.93 5.51
CA GLY A 354 0.39 14.09 6.93
C GLY A 354 -0.54 13.31 7.87
N VAL A 355 -1.27 12.30 7.37
CA VAL A 355 -2.29 11.56 8.13
C VAL A 355 -1.74 10.25 8.67
N ALA A 356 -2.28 9.76 9.77
CA ALA A 356 -2.04 8.39 10.18
C ALA A 356 -2.87 7.42 9.31
N VAL A 357 -2.25 6.32 8.88
CA VAL A 357 -2.94 5.23 8.16
C VAL A 357 -3.05 4.01 9.05
N ILE A 358 -4.28 3.62 9.37
CA ILE A 358 -4.60 2.51 10.28
C ILE A 358 -5.31 1.43 9.48
N TYR A 359 -4.87 0.19 9.62
CA TYR A 359 -5.45 -0.91 8.87
C TYR A 359 -5.47 -2.21 9.66
N CYS A 360 -6.35 -3.13 9.30
CA CYS A 360 -6.42 -4.42 9.98
C CYS A 360 -6.13 -5.60 9.06
N HIS A 361 -5.50 -6.62 9.64
CA HIS A 361 -5.17 -7.87 8.97
C HIS A 361 -5.41 -9.09 9.87
N HIS A 362 -5.42 -10.27 9.25
CA HIS A 362 -5.60 -11.53 9.98
C HIS A 362 -4.28 -12.06 10.52
N HIS A 363 -4.37 -12.81 11.63
CA HIS A 363 -3.25 -13.62 12.12
C HIS A 363 -2.94 -14.78 11.17
N SER A 364 -1.68 -15.19 11.13
CA SER A 364 -1.26 -16.45 10.51
C SER A 364 -1.92 -17.65 11.22
N LYS A 365 -2.09 -18.76 10.49
CA LYS A 365 -2.70 -19.98 11.05
C LYS A 365 -1.89 -20.54 12.23
N GLY A 366 -2.58 -21.18 13.18
CA GLY A 366 -2.03 -21.83 14.38
C GLY A 366 -2.24 -21.06 15.67
N SER A 367 -1.86 -21.65 16.81
CA SER A 367 -1.97 -21.01 18.14
C SER A 367 -1.11 -19.74 18.22
N GLN A 368 -1.68 -18.68 18.71
CA GLN A 368 -1.03 -17.36 18.76
C GLN A 368 -0.32 -17.10 20.09
N GLY A 369 -0.69 -17.80 21.16
CA GLY A 369 -0.10 -17.59 22.49
C GLY A 369 1.40 -17.90 22.59
N SER A 370 1.91 -18.82 21.76
CA SER A 370 3.34 -19.18 21.71
C SER A 370 4.17 -18.37 20.72
N LYS A 371 3.55 -17.57 19.85
CA LYS A 371 4.22 -16.76 18.83
C LYS A 371 4.61 -15.40 19.37
N LYS A 372 5.74 -14.85 18.89
CA LYS A 372 6.05 -13.42 19.10
C LYS A 372 5.12 -12.57 18.27
N SER A 373 4.87 -11.32 18.69
CA SER A 373 3.97 -10.38 18.03
C SER A 373 4.24 -10.27 16.51
N MET A 374 5.50 -10.11 16.13
CA MET A 374 5.90 -9.99 14.71
C MET A 374 5.67 -11.26 13.87
N ASP A 375 5.50 -12.42 14.49
CA ASP A 375 5.26 -13.70 13.82
C ASP A 375 3.77 -14.06 13.76
N ARG A 376 2.91 -13.27 14.39
CA ARG A 376 1.46 -13.49 14.44
C ARG A 376 0.74 -13.00 13.19
N ALA A 377 1.15 -11.88 12.60
CA ALA A 377 0.55 -11.37 11.37
C ALA A 377 0.72 -12.33 10.21
N SER A 378 -0.31 -12.51 9.39
CA SER A 378 -0.25 -13.32 8.18
C SER A 378 0.62 -12.66 7.11
N GLY A 379 1.26 -13.47 6.25
CA GLY A 379 2.07 -13.00 5.15
C GLY A 379 3.56 -12.88 5.46
N SER A 380 4.30 -12.13 4.64
CA SER A 380 5.74 -11.99 4.80
C SER A 380 6.09 -11.18 6.05
N GLY A 381 7.27 -11.49 6.66
CA GLY A 381 7.76 -10.75 7.82
C GLY A 381 7.96 -9.24 7.58
N VAL A 382 8.00 -8.79 6.34
CA VAL A 382 8.04 -7.37 5.95
C VAL A 382 6.77 -6.67 6.43
N PHE A 383 5.60 -7.27 6.19
CA PHE A 383 4.31 -6.69 6.54
C PHE A 383 4.13 -6.42 8.04
N ALA A 384 4.72 -7.26 8.89
CA ALA A 384 4.68 -7.08 10.34
C ALA A 384 5.71 -6.06 10.86
N ARG A 385 6.80 -5.83 10.12
CA ARG A 385 7.90 -4.92 10.53
C ARG A 385 7.74 -3.50 10.02
N ASP A 386 7.00 -3.31 8.94
CA ASP A 386 6.83 -2.04 8.26
C ASP A 386 6.03 -1.00 9.09
N PRO A 387 4.92 -1.32 9.77
CA PRO A 387 4.15 -0.36 10.55
C PRO A 387 4.95 0.26 11.71
N ASP A 388 4.66 1.52 12.03
CA ASP A 388 5.25 2.21 13.19
C ASP A 388 4.63 1.74 14.51
N ALA A 389 3.40 1.24 14.46
CA ALA A 389 2.72 0.59 15.57
C ALA A 389 2.01 -0.68 15.08
N MET A 390 2.15 -1.76 15.83
CA MET A 390 1.40 -2.99 15.62
C MET A 390 0.68 -3.35 16.91
N LEU A 391 -0.64 -3.55 16.81
CA LEU A 391 -1.47 -4.01 17.91
C LEU A 391 -1.99 -5.41 17.61
N ASP A 392 -1.68 -6.36 18.48
CA ASP A 392 -2.11 -7.75 18.39
C ASP A 392 -3.30 -8.00 19.31
N MET A 393 -4.41 -8.49 18.75
CA MET A 393 -5.54 -8.99 19.48
C MET A 393 -5.41 -10.51 19.66
N ILE A 394 -5.19 -10.94 20.88
CA ILE A 394 -5.01 -12.35 21.25
C ILE A 394 -6.23 -12.79 22.06
N GLU A 395 -6.89 -13.86 21.63
CA GLU A 395 -8.04 -14.40 22.33
C GLU A 395 -7.60 -15.05 23.65
N LEU A 396 -8.34 -14.77 24.70
CA LEU A 396 -8.17 -15.36 26.02
C LEU A 396 -9.23 -16.47 26.22
N GLU A 397 -8.80 -17.65 26.60
CA GLU A 397 -9.71 -18.79 26.87
C GLU A 397 -10.34 -18.61 28.25
N LEU A 398 -11.61 -18.17 28.28
CA LEU A 398 -12.33 -17.92 29.54
C LEU A 398 -12.58 -19.21 30.31
N SER A 399 -12.21 -19.20 31.60
CA SER A 399 -12.60 -20.26 32.51
C SER A 399 -14.06 -20.12 32.93
N GLU A 400 -14.66 -21.23 33.44
CA GLU A 400 -16.04 -21.19 33.99
C GLU A 400 -16.13 -20.20 35.17
N GLU A 401 -15.07 -20.05 35.95
CA GLU A 401 -14.99 -19.12 37.07
C GLU A 401 -15.04 -17.67 36.60
N ALA A 402 -14.28 -17.33 35.56
CA ALA A 402 -14.27 -15.99 34.97
C ALA A 402 -15.64 -15.63 34.38
N LEU A 403 -16.30 -16.58 33.69
CA LEU A 403 -17.65 -16.38 33.16
C LEU A 403 -18.70 -16.18 34.29
N LYS A 404 -18.60 -16.93 35.38
CA LYS A 404 -19.46 -16.73 36.55
C LYS A 404 -19.25 -15.36 37.22
N GLN A 405 -18.01 -14.88 37.28
CA GLN A 405 -17.72 -13.54 37.82
C GLN A 405 -18.31 -12.45 36.94
N GLU A 406 -18.18 -12.55 35.63
CA GLU A 406 -18.78 -11.59 34.69
C GLU A 406 -20.31 -11.66 34.70
N GLU A 407 -20.90 -12.87 34.81
CA GLU A 407 -22.35 -13.05 35.01
C GLU A 407 -22.81 -12.39 36.31
N ASN A 408 -22.08 -12.59 37.41
CA ASN A 408 -22.39 -11.97 38.70
C ASN A 408 -22.40 -10.45 38.60
N LYS A 409 -21.37 -9.86 37.98
CA LYS A 409 -21.26 -8.42 37.73
C LYS A 409 -22.43 -7.90 36.90
N ALA A 410 -22.73 -8.56 35.76
CA ALA A 410 -23.81 -8.16 34.86
C ALA A 410 -25.20 -8.20 35.56
N VAL A 411 -25.43 -9.17 36.45
CA VAL A 411 -26.65 -9.24 37.26
C VAL A 411 -26.73 -8.10 38.26
N CYS A 412 -25.62 -7.80 38.96
CA CYS A 412 -25.56 -6.67 39.90
C CYS A 412 -25.81 -5.33 39.18
N GLU A 413 -25.21 -5.12 38.00
CA GLU A 413 -25.41 -3.91 37.19
C GLU A 413 -26.89 -3.80 36.73
N ALA A 414 -27.50 -4.88 36.29
CA ALA A 414 -28.91 -4.89 35.90
C ALA A 414 -29.85 -4.56 37.06
N CYS A 415 -29.60 -5.11 38.25
CA CYS A 415 -30.34 -4.78 39.45
C CYS A 415 -30.16 -3.29 39.81
N LYS A 416 -28.93 -2.79 39.81
CA LYS A 416 -28.62 -1.41 40.12
C LYS A 416 -29.32 -0.45 39.15
N GLN A 417 -29.20 -0.67 37.85
CA GLN A 417 -29.85 0.15 36.80
C GLN A 417 -31.37 0.18 36.97
N TYR A 418 -31.99 -0.94 37.37
CA TYR A 418 -33.43 -1.01 37.62
C TYR A 418 -33.81 -0.20 38.88
N LEU A 419 -33.04 -0.33 39.94
CA LEU A 419 -33.26 0.39 41.21
C LEU A 419 -33.10 1.89 41.03
N ASP A 420 -32.03 2.33 40.37
CA ASP A 420 -31.76 3.76 40.05
C ASP A 420 -32.93 4.43 39.32
N SER A 421 -33.67 3.68 38.51
CA SER A 421 -34.81 4.19 37.76
C SER A 421 -36.11 4.31 38.57
N HIS A 422 -36.20 3.64 39.73
CA HIS A 422 -37.47 3.45 40.42
C HIS A 422 -37.41 3.84 41.92
N PHE A 423 -36.23 3.77 42.56
CA PHE A 423 -36.11 3.87 44.01
C PHE A 423 -34.86 4.65 44.45
N LYS A 424 -34.87 5.20 45.65
CA LYS A 424 -33.67 5.56 46.42
C LYS A 424 -33.30 4.34 47.27
N TRP A 425 -32.15 3.78 47.06
CA TRP A 425 -31.73 2.48 47.63
C TRP A 425 -30.30 2.52 48.19
N GLU A 426 -29.54 3.59 47.93
CA GLU A 426 -28.11 3.69 48.19
C GLU A 426 -27.76 3.52 49.67
N ASP A 427 -28.68 3.87 50.57
CA ASP A 427 -28.49 3.73 52.03
C ASP A 427 -28.85 2.34 52.55
N ASP A 428 -29.48 1.50 51.73
CA ASP A 428 -30.02 0.18 52.16
C ASP A 428 -29.01 -0.98 51.91
N LEU A 429 -27.98 -0.79 51.08
CA LEU A 429 -27.04 -1.84 50.66
C LEU A 429 -25.60 -1.43 50.95
N SER A 430 -24.80 -2.38 51.45
CA SER A 430 -23.35 -2.20 51.61
C SER A 430 -22.61 -2.35 50.29
N GLN A 431 -21.35 -1.93 50.24
CA GLN A 431 -20.49 -2.13 49.04
C GLN A 431 -20.31 -3.60 48.73
N ASP A 432 -20.26 -4.48 49.72
CA ASP A 432 -20.15 -5.93 49.53
C ASP A 432 -21.44 -6.50 48.94
N ASP A 433 -22.61 -6.02 49.33
CA ASP A 433 -23.91 -6.45 48.78
C ASP A 433 -24.02 -6.06 47.29
N LEU A 434 -23.50 -4.89 46.90
CA LEU A 434 -23.49 -4.42 45.52
C LEU A 434 -22.63 -5.29 44.60
N CYS A 435 -21.70 -6.06 45.16
CA CYS A 435 -20.84 -6.99 44.44
C CYS A 435 -21.38 -8.44 44.40
N SER A 436 -22.48 -8.70 45.06
CA SER A 436 -23.09 -10.03 45.16
C SER A 436 -24.43 -10.09 44.44
N SER A 437 -24.50 -10.83 43.33
CA SER A 437 -25.75 -11.03 42.59
C SER A 437 -26.84 -11.67 43.44
N TYR A 438 -26.46 -12.54 44.40
CA TYR A 438 -27.39 -13.15 45.33
C TYR A 438 -28.02 -12.11 46.27
N GLN A 439 -27.22 -11.24 46.88
CA GLN A 439 -27.70 -10.19 47.78
C GLN A 439 -28.55 -9.17 47.02
N MET A 440 -28.10 -8.75 45.85
CA MET A 440 -28.83 -7.80 45.01
C MET A 440 -30.20 -8.33 44.58
N LEU A 441 -30.29 -9.61 44.15
CA LEU A 441 -31.56 -10.23 43.78
C LEU A 441 -32.48 -10.39 44.98
N ASN A 442 -31.98 -10.82 46.13
CA ASN A 442 -32.74 -10.97 47.35
C ASN A 442 -33.30 -9.61 47.83
N TYR A 443 -32.50 -8.55 47.80
CA TYR A 443 -32.97 -7.21 48.11
C TYR A 443 -34.08 -6.75 47.15
N CYS A 444 -33.89 -6.92 45.82
CA CYS A 444 -34.87 -6.57 44.81
C CYS A 444 -36.19 -7.38 44.97
N GLU A 445 -36.11 -8.67 45.25
CA GLU A 445 -37.29 -9.52 45.45
C GLU A 445 -38.14 -9.05 46.64
N ASN A 446 -37.49 -8.60 47.71
CA ASN A 446 -38.19 -8.10 48.88
C ASN A 446 -38.71 -6.65 48.75
N LYS A 447 -38.12 -5.83 47.88
CA LYS A 447 -38.42 -4.41 47.72
C LYS A 447 -39.43 -4.11 46.61
N LEU A 448 -39.44 -4.92 45.54
CA LEU A 448 -40.22 -4.69 44.34
C LEU A 448 -41.61 -5.36 44.42
N ASP A 449 -42.59 -4.73 43.76
CA ASP A 449 -43.87 -5.43 43.56
C ASP A 449 -43.75 -6.53 42.49
N VAL A 450 -44.79 -7.34 42.35
CA VAL A 450 -44.81 -8.53 41.46
C VAL A 450 -44.51 -8.15 39.98
N TRP A 451 -44.99 -7.00 39.52
CA TRP A 451 -44.79 -6.55 38.16
C TRP A 451 -43.35 -6.02 37.93
N GLN A 452 -42.86 -5.25 38.87
CA GLN A 452 -41.50 -4.72 38.88
C GLN A 452 -40.48 -5.84 38.93
N TRP A 453 -40.70 -6.82 39.82
CA TRP A 453 -39.86 -8.01 39.93
C TRP A 453 -39.84 -8.83 38.65
N ALA A 454 -41.00 -9.07 38.00
CA ALA A 454 -41.08 -9.78 36.75
C ALA A 454 -40.32 -9.04 35.60
N ASN A 455 -40.34 -7.72 35.59
CA ASN A 455 -39.60 -6.93 34.63
C ASN A 455 -38.08 -7.00 34.88
N LEU A 456 -37.65 -6.87 36.15
CA LEU A 456 -36.26 -7.02 36.53
C LEU A 456 -35.74 -8.43 36.18
N GLN A 457 -36.51 -9.50 36.43
CA GLN A 457 -36.12 -10.86 36.06
C GLN A 457 -35.84 -11.01 34.56
N LYS A 458 -36.62 -10.37 33.68
CA LYS A 458 -36.35 -10.33 32.23
C LYS A 458 -35.04 -9.62 31.93
N MET A 459 -34.76 -8.50 32.60
CA MET A 459 -33.50 -7.77 32.44
C MET A 459 -32.30 -8.61 32.91
N VAL A 460 -32.43 -9.27 34.05
CA VAL A 460 -31.40 -10.13 34.62
C VAL A 460 -31.11 -11.31 33.69
N GLU A 461 -32.14 -11.97 33.16
CA GLU A 461 -31.94 -13.09 32.23
C GLU A 461 -31.26 -12.62 30.95
N ALA A 462 -31.66 -11.47 30.40
CA ALA A 462 -31.00 -10.88 29.27
C ALA A 462 -29.52 -10.50 29.57
N ALA A 463 -29.24 -10.04 30.80
CA ALA A 463 -27.87 -9.75 31.24
C ALA A 463 -27.01 -11.01 31.36
N ARG A 464 -27.58 -12.11 31.91
CA ARG A 464 -26.92 -13.44 31.97
C ARG A 464 -26.57 -13.98 30.59
N ILE A 465 -27.51 -13.93 29.65
CA ILE A 465 -27.30 -14.39 28.27
C ILE A 465 -26.17 -13.56 27.63
N ARG A 466 -26.19 -12.26 27.81
CA ARG A 466 -25.11 -11.38 27.29
C ARG A 466 -23.75 -11.71 27.90
N ALA A 467 -23.69 -11.85 29.22
CA ALA A 467 -22.45 -12.19 29.95
C ALA A 467 -21.85 -13.54 29.51
N ARG A 468 -22.66 -14.50 29.11
CA ARG A 468 -22.20 -15.81 28.59
C ARG A 468 -21.74 -15.74 27.11
N SER A 469 -22.11 -14.71 26.40
CA SER A 469 -21.75 -14.52 24.98
C SER A 469 -20.51 -13.63 24.76
N VAL A 470 -19.91 -13.11 25.84
CA VAL A 470 -18.71 -12.27 25.75
C VAL A 470 -17.49 -13.07 25.34
N THR A 471 -16.59 -12.40 24.64
CA THR A 471 -15.24 -12.91 24.39
C THR A 471 -14.21 -12.00 25.06
N ALA A 472 -13.05 -12.53 25.36
CA ALA A 472 -12.00 -11.79 26.04
C ALA A 472 -10.75 -11.73 25.18
N TRP A 473 -10.12 -10.56 25.21
CA TRP A 473 -9.00 -10.24 24.32
C TRP A 473 -7.86 -9.59 25.11
N ARG A 474 -6.65 -9.99 24.80
CA ARG A 474 -5.42 -9.30 25.22
C ARG A 474 -4.89 -8.51 24.05
N ILE A 475 -4.65 -7.22 24.26
CA ILE A 475 -4.07 -6.33 23.27
C ILE A 475 -2.63 -6.08 23.66
N GLU A 476 -1.70 -6.55 22.83
CA GLU A 476 -0.26 -6.32 22.96
C GLU A 476 0.21 -5.36 21.88
N GLY A 477 1.15 -4.47 22.23
CA GLY A 477 1.71 -3.49 21.30
C GLY A 477 3.18 -3.74 21.01
N THR A 478 3.56 -3.56 19.73
CA THR A 478 4.94 -3.40 19.29
C THR A 478 5.03 -2.03 18.62
N LEU A 479 5.78 -1.12 19.20
CA LEU A 479 5.84 0.28 18.83
C LEU A 479 7.26 0.67 18.42
N ARG A 480 7.39 1.55 17.43
CA ARG A 480 8.68 2.11 16.97
C ARG A 480 9.01 3.41 17.70
N GLU A 481 8.00 4.29 17.87
CA GLU A 481 8.18 5.65 18.35
C GLU A 481 7.95 5.81 19.87
N PHE A 482 7.29 4.86 20.49
CA PHE A 482 6.90 4.95 21.89
C PHE A 482 7.41 3.75 22.69
N PRO A 483 7.63 3.91 24.00
CA PRO A 483 7.92 2.80 24.90
C PRO A 483 6.80 1.76 24.87
N LYS A 484 7.14 0.50 25.07
CA LYS A 484 6.16 -0.59 25.17
C LYS A 484 5.22 -0.34 26.36
N PHE A 485 3.92 -0.37 26.11
CA PHE A 485 2.90 -0.34 27.15
C PHE A 485 2.60 -1.74 27.71
N PRO A 486 2.10 -1.85 28.96
CA PRO A 486 1.59 -3.11 29.50
C PRO A 486 0.42 -3.65 28.65
N ALA A 487 0.33 -4.97 28.50
CA ALA A 487 -0.79 -5.57 27.79
C ALA A 487 -2.14 -5.11 28.37
N VAL A 488 -3.06 -4.76 27.50
CA VAL A 488 -4.40 -4.32 27.87
C VAL A 488 -5.36 -5.49 27.68
N ASN A 489 -6.07 -5.91 28.75
CA ASN A 489 -7.11 -6.92 28.66
C ASN A 489 -8.47 -6.25 28.48
N ALA A 490 -9.28 -6.76 27.58
CA ALA A 490 -10.58 -6.22 27.26
C ALA A 490 -11.62 -7.33 27.04
N TRP A 491 -12.83 -7.07 27.46
CA TRP A 491 -14.02 -7.84 27.13
C TRP A 491 -14.62 -7.33 25.84
N PHE A 492 -15.02 -8.20 24.93
CA PHE A 492 -15.85 -7.80 23.80
C PHE A 492 -17.31 -8.13 24.12
N ASN A 493 -18.02 -7.13 24.55
CA ASN A 493 -19.48 -7.10 24.75
C ASN A 493 -20.12 -6.50 23.50
N TYR A 494 -20.55 -7.36 22.56
CA TYR A 494 -21.10 -6.87 21.31
C TYR A 494 -22.01 -5.65 21.50
N PRO A 495 -21.77 -4.51 20.81
CA PRO A 495 -20.81 -4.32 19.73
C PRO A 495 -19.52 -3.55 20.14
N VAL A 496 -19.14 -3.53 21.42
CA VAL A 496 -17.99 -2.71 21.90
C VAL A 496 -17.01 -3.50 22.76
N HIS A 497 -15.77 -3.00 22.78
CA HIS A 497 -14.73 -3.49 23.68
C HIS A 497 -14.70 -2.65 24.97
N THR A 498 -14.66 -3.30 26.11
CA THR A 498 -14.55 -2.67 27.43
C THR A 498 -13.31 -3.19 28.15
N ILE A 499 -12.53 -2.28 28.74
CA ILE A 499 -11.32 -2.66 29.48
C ILE A 499 -11.73 -3.45 30.73
N ASP A 500 -10.97 -4.48 31.03
CA ASP A 500 -11.06 -5.21 32.30
C ASP A 500 -10.51 -4.37 33.46
N GLN A 501 -11.37 -3.55 34.07
CA GLN A 501 -10.99 -2.66 35.18
C GLN A 501 -10.78 -3.43 36.49
N VAL A 502 -11.37 -4.59 36.63
CA VAL A 502 -11.36 -5.38 37.89
C VAL A 502 -10.20 -6.38 37.88
N GLY A 503 -9.61 -6.66 36.73
CA GLY A 503 -8.47 -7.57 36.60
C GLY A 503 -8.85 -9.05 36.52
N ILE A 504 -10.11 -9.39 36.21
CA ILE A 504 -10.57 -10.77 36.03
C ILE A 504 -9.74 -11.51 34.97
N LEU A 505 -9.33 -10.79 33.91
CA LEU A 505 -8.57 -11.35 32.79
C LEU A 505 -7.05 -11.35 33.03
N SER A 506 -6.56 -10.82 34.15
CA SER A 506 -5.12 -10.64 34.38
C SER A 506 -4.35 -11.95 34.45
N ASP A 507 -4.95 -12.97 35.08
CA ASP A 507 -4.34 -14.30 35.27
C ASP A 507 -4.62 -15.27 34.13
N ILE A 508 -5.47 -14.89 33.16
CA ILE A 508 -5.82 -15.74 32.03
C ILE A 508 -4.71 -15.67 30.98
N GLN A 509 -4.15 -16.85 30.66
CA GLN A 509 -3.12 -16.95 29.61
C GLN A 509 -3.76 -17.19 28.24
N PRO A 510 -3.15 -16.61 27.16
CA PRO A 510 -3.55 -16.94 25.80
C PRO A 510 -3.43 -18.44 25.52
N GLU A 511 -4.27 -18.94 24.62
CA GLU A 511 -4.22 -20.36 24.20
C GLU A 511 -2.81 -20.71 23.71
N THR A 512 -2.11 -21.58 24.44
CA THR A 512 -0.85 -22.18 24.02
C THR A 512 -1.12 -23.47 23.26
N GLU A 513 -0.23 -23.88 22.35
CA GLU A 513 -0.35 -25.18 21.68
C GLU A 513 -0.42 -26.31 22.71
N LYS A 514 -1.59 -26.91 22.85
CA LYS A 514 -1.75 -28.11 23.68
C LYS A 514 -0.91 -29.24 23.06
N PRO A 515 -0.07 -29.92 23.84
CA PRO A 515 0.70 -31.05 23.33
C PRO A 515 -0.21 -32.06 22.60
N PRO A 516 0.25 -32.74 21.54
CA PRO A 516 -0.58 -33.63 20.70
C PRO A 516 -1.37 -34.69 21.50
N TRP A 517 -0.82 -35.15 22.63
CA TRP A 517 -1.46 -36.12 23.51
C TRP A 517 -2.63 -35.53 24.30
N LYS A 518 -2.65 -34.24 24.64
CA LYS A 518 -3.81 -33.57 25.25
C LYS A 518 -4.94 -33.33 24.24
N LYS A 519 -4.60 -32.98 22.98
CA LYS A 519 -5.59 -32.83 21.89
C LYS A 519 -6.36 -34.16 21.64
N GLY A 520 -5.67 -35.30 21.73
CA GLY A 520 -6.27 -36.63 21.61
C GLY A 520 -7.22 -36.96 22.76
N ALA A 521 -6.85 -36.61 23.99
CA ALA A 521 -7.67 -36.88 25.18
C ALA A 521 -8.96 -36.04 25.22
N GLU A 522 -8.91 -34.76 24.76
CA GLU A 522 -10.11 -33.91 24.67
C GLU A 522 -11.05 -34.31 23.54
N LYS A 523 -10.51 -34.74 22.39
CA LYS A 523 -11.32 -35.27 21.29
C LYS A 523 -12.08 -36.53 21.72
N ASN A 524 -11.42 -37.37 22.51
CA ASN A 524 -12.04 -38.55 23.08
C ASN A 524 -13.10 -38.22 24.16
N LYS A 525 -12.87 -37.18 24.99
CA LYS A 525 -13.86 -36.70 25.97
C LYS A 525 -15.09 -36.09 25.31
N LYS A 526 -14.92 -35.24 24.27
CA LYS A 526 -16.05 -34.70 23.49
C LYS A 526 -16.83 -35.79 22.81
N SER A 527 -16.18 -36.74 22.15
CA SER A 527 -16.86 -37.90 21.54
C SER A 527 -17.58 -38.77 22.55
N ALA A 528 -17.08 -38.91 23.77
CA ALA A 528 -17.75 -39.64 24.84
C ALA A 528 -18.96 -38.87 25.41
N ALA A 529 -18.87 -37.55 25.52
CA ALA A 529 -19.97 -36.67 25.92
C ALA A 529 -21.10 -36.66 24.86
N ASP A 530 -20.74 -36.56 23.58
CA ASP A 530 -21.69 -36.60 22.47
C ASP A 530 -22.43 -37.92 22.42
N ARG A 531 -21.74 -39.06 22.57
CA ARG A 531 -22.36 -40.38 22.67
C ARG A 531 -23.28 -40.54 23.89
N LYS A 532 -22.93 -39.89 25.01
CA LYS A 532 -23.77 -39.89 26.21
C LYS A 532 -25.04 -39.08 26.00
N THR A 533 -24.94 -37.95 25.28
CA THR A 533 -26.07 -37.09 24.94
C THR A 533 -27.00 -37.77 23.92
N GLU A 534 -26.45 -38.44 22.91
CA GLU A 534 -27.23 -39.23 21.94
C GLU A 534 -27.95 -40.40 22.60
N ARG A 535 -27.26 -41.13 23.50
CA ARG A 535 -27.91 -42.20 24.29
C ARG A 535 -29.03 -41.69 25.18
N ARG A 536 -28.85 -40.49 25.77
CA ARG A 536 -29.89 -39.89 26.61
C ARG A 536 -31.10 -39.45 25.77
N LYS A 537 -30.91 -38.85 24.61
CA LYS A 537 -31.98 -38.50 23.67
C LYS A 537 -32.72 -39.73 23.16
N ALA A 538 -32.01 -40.79 22.78
CA ALA A 538 -32.61 -42.03 22.35
C ALA A 538 -33.41 -42.70 23.45
N LEU A 539 -32.99 -42.58 24.72
CA LEU A 539 -33.75 -43.07 25.87
C LEU A 539 -35.00 -42.22 26.13
N GLU A 540 -34.93 -40.92 26.04
CA GLU A 540 -36.05 -40.00 26.17
C GLU A 540 -37.09 -40.24 25.06
N GLU A 541 -36.66 -40.41 23.80
CA GLU A 541 -37.54 -40.77 22.68
C GLU A 541 -38.17 -42.17 22.84
N ALA A 542 -37.46 -43.15 23.39
CA ALA A 542 -38.02 -44.49 23.66
C ALA A 542 -39.04 -44.47 24.79
N VAL A 543 -38.88 -43.62 25.80
CA VAL A 543 -39.84 -43.42 26.89
C VAL A 543 -41.09 -42.69 26.38
N GLU A 544 -40.95 -41.66 25.56
CA GLU A 544 -42.07 -40.92 24.98
C GLU A 544 -42.90 -41.78 24.00
N ASN A 545 -42.25 -42.68 23.26
CA ASN A 545 -42.93 -43.56 22.29
C ASN A 545 -43.51 -44.89 22.89
N GLY A 546 -43.39 -45.09 24.20
CA GLY A 546 -43.98 -46.25 24.90
C GLY A 546 -43.40 -47.59 24.44
N SER A 547 -42.25 -47.64 23.81
CA SER A 547 -41.64 -48.87 23.29
C SER A 547 -40.72 -49.50 24.33
N PHE A 548 -41.25 -50.15 25.34
CA PHE A 548 -40.50 -51.09 26.16
C PHE A 548 -40.58 -52.49 25.54
N GLY A 549 -39.75 -52.70 24.50
CA GLY A 549 -39.57 -54.01 23.90
C GLY A 549 -38.10 -54.40 24.00
N ASP A 550 -37.83 -55.42 24.82
CA ASP A 550 -36.62 -56.24 24.84
C ASP A 550 -35.25 -55.60 24.58
N ALA A 551 -34.62 -55.16 25.67
CA ALA A 551 -33.20 -54.84 25.66
C ALA A 551 -32.35 -56.12 25.57
N PRO A 552 -31.44 -56.30 24.64
CA PRO A 552 -30.47 -57.39 24.69
C PRO A 552 -29.51 -57.15 25.87
N ARG A 553 -29.19 -58.20 26.58
CA ARG A 553 -28.26 -58.28 27.71
C ARG A 553 -26.84 -57.91 27.39
#